data_aed8f1570d0374082add2ae569c2eee0
#
_entry.id   aed8f1570d0374082add2ae569c2eee0
#
_cell.length_a   1.000
_cell.length_b   1.000
_cell.length_c   1.000
_cell.angle_alpha   90.00
_cell.angle_beta   90.00
_cell.angle_gamma   90.00
#
_symmetry.space_group_name_H-M   'P 1'
#
loop_
_entity.id
_entity.type
_entity.pdbx_description
1 polymer ?
#
loop_
_entity_poly.entity_id
_entity_poly.type
_entity_poly.pdbx_seq_one_letter_code
_entity_poly.pdbx_strand_id
1 'polypeptide(L)'
;MAVTIKDIAKRAGVSYSTVSRALNGIGDTNTESRKRILRIAGELGYVPNQAAISLKKSRSYVIGLYFSTISKMTSPFVLHDVLTGVYSVTGSKYNVVVKGIDMHEPGTLNPTYFDGIIVLSQRNEDADFMREVQDKEIPMVVICRTVDVDAPNVTTDEALAMERAMDYLLENGHRRIAVIEGTPGLDSSRLRHRGWRTSMIRHGLDPEELPVMSGNYRYASGYTAAKRLLDSRPTAMLCFNDEMAFGARAAIVEAGLSVPDDVSLIGFDNWDMSGYSDMHLTTVERNMGEIARTGTKVLLRRLDEGIIDNRRIYLNNKLIIRDTVKRLEPAGERTNE
;
A
#
# COMPACT_ATOMS: atom_id res chain seq x y z
N MET A 1 9.15 -39.53 15.14
CA MET A 1 10.17 -38.54 15.61
C MET A 1 10.55 -37.65 14.43
N ALA A 2 10.76 -36.37 14.67
CA ALA A 2 11.19 -35.47 13.60
C ALA A 2 12.63 -35.79 13.19
N VAL A 3 12.90 -35.83 11.88
CA VAL A 3 14.24 -36.06 11.33
C VAL A 3 15.16 -34.90 11.66
N THR A 4 16.37 -35.18 12.10
CA THR A 4 17.36 -34.18 12.53
C THR A 4 18.57 -34.15 11.57
N ILE A 5 19.38 -33.08 11.67
CA ILE A 5 20.66 -33.00 10.93
C ILE A 5 21.59 -34.17 11.29
N LYS A 6 21.49 -34.72 12.50
CA LYS A 6 22.28 -35.90 12.91
C LYS A 6 21.91 -37.16 12.12
N ASP A 7 20.64 -37.32 11.80
CA ASP A 7 20.16 -38.47 11.02
C ASP A 7 20.64 -38.39 9.57
N ILE A 8 20.65 -37.17 8.99
CA ILE A 8 21.23 -36.92 7.66
C ILE A 8 22.73 -37.21 7.68
N ALA A 9 23.47 -36.73 8.70
CA ALA A 9 24.91 -36.95 8.85
C ALA A 9 25.25 -38.42 8.91
N LYS A 10 24.49 -39.17 9.71
CA LYS A 10 24.65 -40.65 9.84
C LYS A 10 24.41 -41.35 8.49
N ARG A 11 23.34 -40.98 7.76
CA ARG A 11 22.98 -41.60 6.49
C ARG A 11 23.90 -41.18 5.33
N ALA A 12 24.43 -39.94 5.38
CA ALA A 12 25.37 -39.44 4.38
C ALA A 12 26.85 -39.84 4.65
N GLY A 13 27.16 -40.37 5.81
CA GLY A 13 28.53 -40.74 6.19
C GLY A 13 29.46 -39.52 6.34
N VAL A 14 28.93 -38.38 6.76
CA VAL A 14 29.71 -37.14 6.92
C VAL A 14 29.47 -36.52 8.30
N SER A 15 30.30 -35.52 8.66
CA SER A 15 30.13 -34.83 9.93
C SER A 15 28.87 -33.95 9.96
N TYR A 16 28.33 -33.68 11.17
CA TYR A 16 27.26 -32.73 11.40
C TYR A 16 27.56 -31.35 10.78
N SER A 17 28.82 -30.88 10.91
CA SER A 17 29.26 -29.60 10.35
C SER A 17 29.21 -29.59 8.82
N THR A 18 29.53 -30.72 8.16
CA THR A 18 29.43 -30.84 6.71
C THR A 18 27.99 -30.77 6.23
N VAL A 19 27.06 -31.46 6.90
CA VAL A 19 25.63 -31.39 6.59
C VAL A 19 25.10 -29.98 6.82
N SER A 20 25.44 -29.36 7.94
CA SER A 20 25.03 -27.98 8.27
C SER A 20 25.52 -26.99 7.21
N ARG A 21 26.76 -27.10 6.72
CA ARG A 21 27.29 -26.25 5.64
C ARG A 21 26.55 -26.49 4.32
N ALA A 22 26.34 -27.75 3.95
CA ALA A 22 25.63 -28.12 2.73
C ALA A 22 24.20 -27.59 2.68
N LEU A 23 23.45 -27.72 3.79
CA LEU A 23 22.06 -27.22 3.92
C LEU A 23 21.99 -25.68 3.91
N ASN A 24 22.99 -25.01 4.47
CA ASN A 24 23.03 -23.54 4.54
C ASN A 24 23.70 -22.88 3.32
N GLY A 25 24.10 -23.64 2.31
CA GLY A 25 24.75 -23.09 1.12
C GLY A 25 26.15 -22.51 1.35
N ILE A 26 26.81 -22.87 2.45
CA ILE A 26 28.14 -22.36 2.80
C ILE A 26 29.20 -23.29 2.16
N GLY A 27 29.98 -22.73 1.25
CA GLY A 27 31.00 -23.44 0.49
C GLY A 27 30.61 -23.65 -0.98
N ASP A 28 31.42 -24.38 -1.74
CA ASP A 28 31.19 -24.59 -3.17
C ASP A 28 29.84 -25.29 -3.41
N THR A 29 28.92 -24.57 -4.08
CA THR A 29 27.52 -24.97 -4.26
C THR A 29 27.33 -26.14 -5.22
N ASN A 30 28.36 -26.51 -5.97
CA ASN A 30 28.31 -27.53 -7.03
C ASN A 30 29.02 -28.86 -6.69
N THR A 31 29.43 -29.09 -5.44
CA THR A 31 30.10 -30.37 -5.07
C THR A 31 29.08 -31.51 -5.08
N GLU A 32 29.49 -32.66 -5.60
CA GLU A 32 28.72 -33.92 -5.56
C GLU A 32 28.30 -34.29 -4.12
N SER A 33 29.16 -33.99 -3.16
CA SER A 33 28.84 -34.15 -1.73
C SER A 33 27.63 -33.35 -1.29
N ARG A 34 27.49 -32.10 -1.72
CA ARG A 34 26.31 -31.24 -1.40
C ARG A 34 25.05 -31.79 -2.03
N LYS A 35 25.09 -32.14 -3.32
CA LYS A 35 23.93 -32.72 -4.03
C LYS A 35 23.46 -34.02 -3.34
N ARG A 36 24.38 -34.85 -2.92
CA ARG A 36 24.09 -36.09 -2.18
C ARG A 36 23.41 -35.78 -0.84
N ILE A 37 23.91 -34.80 -0.06
CA ILE A 37 23.35 -34.43 1.23
C ILE A 37 21.93 -33.88 1.06
N LEU A 38 21.70 -33.00 0.08
CA LEU A 38 20.37 -32.42 -0.20
C LEU A 38 19.35 -33.50 -0.63
N ARG A 39 19.81 -34.51 -1.44
CA ARG A 39 18.96 -35.63 -1.82
C ARG A 39 18.55 -36.47 -0.61
N ILE A 40 19.54 -36.82 0.26
CA ILE A 40 19.28 -37.61 1.48
C ILE A 40 18.33 -36.84 2.42
N ALA A 41 18.49 -35.51 2.56
CA ALA A 41 17.58 -34.66 3.35
C ALA A 41 16.16 -34.74 2.81
N GLY A 42 15.96 -34.66 1.49
CA GLY A 42 14.66 -34.83 0.83
C GLY A 42 14.07 -36.23 1.03
N GLU A 43 14.84 -37.29 0.84
CA GLU A 43 14.40 -38.68 1.04
C GLU A 43 13.96 -38.97 2.49
N LEU A 44 14.59 -38.30 3.46
CA LEU A 44 14.22 -38.43 4.88
C LEU A 44 13.05 -37.49 5.29
N GLY A 45 12.60 -36.63 4.39
CA GLY A 45 11.58 -35.63 4.73
C GLY A 45 12.09 -34.59 5.76
N TYR A 46 13.39 -34.29 5.73
CA TYR A 46 13.95 -33.29 6.64
C TYR A 46 13.45 -31.90 6.33
N VAL A 47 12.79 -31.27 7.30
CA VAL A 47 12.44 -29.86 7.26
C VAL A 47 13.38 -29.10 8.20
N PRO A 48 14.11 -28.07 7.71
CA PRO A 48 14.95 -27.24 8.56
C PRO A 48 14.20 -26.69 9.76
N ASN A 49 14.71 -26.91 10.96
CA ASN A 49 14.12 -26.32 12.16
C ASN A 49 14.51 -24.83 12.24
N GLN A 50 13.59 -23.95 11.86
CA GLN A 50 13.81 -22.51 11.86
C GLN A 50 14.18 -21.97 13.24
N ALA A 51 13.62 -22.52 14.33
CA ALA A 51 13.98 -22.12 15.68
C ALA A 51 15.46 -22.42 16.02
N ALA A 52 15.99 -23.56 15.56
CA ALA A 52 17.41 -23.90 15.74
C ALA A 52 18.34 -23.02 14.88
N ILE A 53 17.90 -22.62 13.68
CA ILE A 53 18.63 -21.70 12.81
C ILE A 53 18.64 -20.29 13.44
N SER A 54 17.51 -19.83 13.93
CA SER A 54 17.34 -18.53 14.59
C SER A 54 18.24 -18.39 15.82
N LEU A 55 18.26 -19.40 16.69
CA LEU A 55 19.15 -19.43 17.87
C LEU A 55 20.64 -19.32 17.50
N LYS A 56 21.06 -19.98 16.42
CA LYS A 56 22.46 -19.97 15.98
C LYS A 56 22.88 -18.65 15.34
N LYS A 57 21.96 -17.94 14.70
CA LYS A 57 22.23 -16.70 13.95
C LYS A 57 21.81 -15.43 14.68
N SER A 58 21.23 -15.53 15.88
CA SER A 58 20.63 -14.42 16.63
C SER A 58 19.65 -13.60 15.77
N ARG A 59 18.86 -14.30 14.92
CA ARG A 59 17.86 -13.72 14.04
C ARG A 59 16.58 -14.55 14.07
N SER A 60 15.44 -13.86 14.13
CA SER A 60 14.11 -14.49 14.16
C SER A 60 13.64 -14.93 12.76
N TYR A 61 14.13 -14.27 11.72
CA TYR A 61 13.61 -14.35 10.33
C TYR A 61 12.11 -14.02 10.26
N VAL A 62 11.66 -13.12 11.12
CA VAL A 62 10.29 -12.61 11.14
C VAL A 62 10.30 -11.12 10.88
N ILE A 63 9.51 -10.69 9.90
CA ILE A 63 9.21 -9.28 9.63
C ILE A 63 7.79 -8.99 10.09
N GLY A 64 7.63 -7.99 10.97
CA GLY A 64 6.32 -7.46 11.32
C GLY A 64 5.82 -6.52 10.22
N LEU A 65 4.59 -6.71 9.76
CA LEU A 65 3.89 -5.77 8.89
C LEU A 65 2.68 -5.23 9.64
N TYR A 66 2.77 -3.99 10.10
CA TYR A 66 1.76 -3.34 10.91
C TYR A 66 0.99 -2.30 10.10
N PHE A 67 -0.32 -2.45 10.07
CA PHE A 67 -1.24 -1.45 9.52
C PHE A 67 -1.79 -0.59 10.67
N SER A 68 -2.14 0.69 10.42
CA SER A 68 -2.85 1.52 11.41
C SER A 68 -4.05 0.78 12.01
N THR A 69 -4.75 0.04 11.15
CA THR A 69 -5.86 -0.86 11.56
C THR A 69 -5.94 -2.04 10.60
N ILE A 70 -6.28 -3.22 11.12
CA ILE A 70 -6.73 -4.38 10.34
C ILE A 70 -8.16 -4.68 10.75
N SER A 71 -9.09 -4.12 10.02
CA SER A 71 -10.51 -4.26 10.29
C SER A 71 -11.29 -4.27 8.99
N LYS A 72 -12.62 -4.27 9.08
CA LYS A 72 -13.50 -4.09 7.92
C LYS A 72 -13.25 -2.76 7.16
N MET A 73 -12.53 -1.82 7.76
CA MET A 73 -12.18 -0.53 7.14
C MET A 73 -10.94 -0.61 6.24
N THR A 74 -10.07 -1.61 6.39
CA THR A 74 -8.90 -1.79 5.52
C THR A 74 -9.34 -2.32 4.16
N SER A 75 -8.93 -1.66 3.08
CA SER A 75 -9.23 -2.11 1.72
C SER A 75 -8.53 -3.44 1.42
N PRO A 76 -9.26 -4.47 0.92
CA PRO A 76 -8.65 -5.71 0.49
C PRO A 76 -7.59 -5.53 -0.59
N PHE A 77 -7.78 -4.55 -1.49
CA PHE A 77 -6.83 -4.25 -2.56
C PHE A 77 -5.52 -3.69 -2.00
N VAL A 78 -5.61 -2.73 -1.04
CA VAL A 78 -4.41 -2.22 -0.35
C VAL A 78 -3.68 -3.33 0.38
N LEU A 79 -4.39 -4.21 1.08
CA LEU A 79 -3.80 -5.36 1.78
C LEU A 79 -3.10 -6.30 0.79
N HIS A 80 -3.77 -6.65 -0.31
CA HIS A 80 -3.23 -7.51 -1.36
C HIS A 80 -1.95 -6.93 -1.96
N ASP A 81 -1.96 -5.66 -2.37
CA ASP A 81 -0.84 -5.01 -3.03
C ASP A 81 0.37 -4.86 -2.10
N VAL A 82 0.12 -4.47 -0.85
CA VAL A 82 1.18 -4.36 0.16
C VAL A 82 1.81 -5.71 0.43
N LEU A 83 1.00 -6.76 0.63
CA LEU A 83 1.51 -8.11 0.84
C LEU A 83 2.33 -8.60 -0.37
N THR A 84 1.82 -8.41 -1.58
CA THR A 84 2.52 -8.79 -2.81
C THR A 84 3.85 -8.04 -2.92
N GLY A 85 3.88 -6.74 -2.62
CA GLY A 85 5.09 -5.93 -2.59
C GLY A 85 6.11 -6.44 -1.58
N VAL A 86 5.69 -6.72 -0.35
CA VAL A 86 6.55 -7.26 0.72
C VAL A 86 7.09 -8.64 0.34
N TYR A 87 6.23 -9.59 -0.04
CA TYR A 87 6.66 -10.95 -0.40
C TYR A 87 7.55 -11.01 -1.62
N SER A 88 7.41 -10.07 -2.56
CA SER A 88 8.32 -9.99 -3.73
C SER A 88 9.79 -9.75 -3.36
N VAL A 89 10.05 -9.25 -2.14
CA VAL A 89 11.40 -8.95 -1.63
C VAL A 89 11.83 -9.95 -0.55
N THR A 90 10.94 -10.28 0.38
CA THR A 90 11.25 -11.21 1.48
C THR A 90 11.40 -12.64 0.99
N GLY A 91 10.68 -13.03 -0.06
CA GLY A 91 10.64 -14.38 -0.61
C GLY A 91 10.30 -15.41 0.48
N SER A 92 11.01 -16.54 0.44
CA SER A 92 10.92 -17.59 1.47
C SER A 92 11.89 -17.39 2.64
N LYS A 93 12.72 -16.33 2.60
CA LYS A 93 13.74 -16.07 3.64
C LYS A 93 13.11 -15.60 4.95
N TYR A 94 12.06 -14.79 4.88
CA TYR A 94 11.39 -14.22 6.05
C TYR A 94 9.94 -14.66 6.13
N ASN A 95 9.48 -14.94 7.35
CA ASN A 95 8.06 -15.02 7.66
C ASN A 95 7.50 -13.60 7.87
N VAL A 96 6.37 -13.30 7.28
CA VAL A 96 5.71 -11.99 7.46
C VAL A 96 4.51 -12.17 8.39
N VAL A 97 4.53 -11.44 9.52
CA VAL A 97 3.43 -11.44 10.49
C VAL A 97 2.68 -10.13 10.34
N VAL A 98 1.40 -10.22 9.98
CA VAL A 98 0.54 -9.06 9.72
C VAL A 98 -0.28 -8.75 10.96
N LYS A 99 -0.27 -7.49 11.40
CA LYS A 99 -1.01 -7.02 12.59
C LYS A 99 -1.59 -5.62 12.38
N GLY A 100 -2.60 -5.27 13.20
CA GLY A 100 -3.10 -3.91 13.35
C GLY A 100 -2.46 -3.22 14.56
N ILE A 101 -2.09 -1.95 14.38
CA ILE A 101 -1.60 -1.11 15.50
C ILE A 101 -2.74 -0.87 16.50
N ASP A 102 -3.97 -0.70 16.00
CA ASP A 102 -5.18 -0.53 16.80
C ASP A 102 -5.50 -1.71 17.76
N MET A 103 -4.88 -2.86 17.53
CA MET A 103 -5.01 -4.05 18.36
C MET A 103 -3.75 -4.34 19.20
N HIS A 104 -2.76 -3.45 19.14
CA HIS A 104 -1.52 -3.61 19.88
C HIS A 104 -1.66 -3.11 21.31
N GLU A 105 -1.27 -3.94 22.27
CA GLU A 105 -1.19 -3.54 23.67
C GLU A 105 0.18 -2.92 23.95
N PRO A 106 0.26 -1.64 24.39
CA PRO A 106 1.51 -0.97 24.66
C PRO A 106 2.41 -1.76 25.63
N GLY A 107 3.70 -1.79 25.35
CA GLY A 107 4.70 -2.49 26.16
C GLY A 107 4.82 -4.00 25.90
N THR A 108 3.96 -4.58 25.04
CA THR A 108 3.98 -6.03 24.76
C THR A 108 4.86 -6.42 23.57
N LEU A 109 5.46 -5.46 22.88
CA LEU A 109 6.32 -5.71 21.73
C LEU A 109 7.60 -6.45 22.17
N ASN A 110 7.79 -7.65 21.66
CA ASN A 110 8.98 -8.44 21.94
C ASN A 110 10.09 -8.20 20.92
N PRO A 111 11.23 -7.57 21.30
CA PRO A 111 12.29 -7.23 20.36
C PRO A 111 13.02 -8.45 19.79
N THR A 112 12.95 -9.62 20.44
CA THR A 112 13.59 -10.85 19.92
C THR A 112 12.71 -11.60 18.93
N TYR A 113 11.45 -11.20 18.78
CA TYR A 113 10.50 -11.85 17.88
C TYR A 113 10.57 -11.33 16.45
N PHE A 114 10.96 -10.07 16.25
CA PHE A 114 11.06 -9.44 14.95
C PHE A 114 12.50 -9.04 14.62
N ASP A 115 12.97 -9.38 13.42
CA ASP A 115 14.22 -8.82 12.90
C ASP A 115 14.00 -7.36 12.44
N GLY A 116 12.79 -7.02 12.01
CA GLY A 116 12.42 -5.68 11.62
C GLY A 116 10.90 -5.52 11.44
N ILE A 117 10.45 -4.27 11.37
CA ILE A 117 9.04 -3.91 11.27
C ILE A 117 8.82 -2.94 10.12
N ILE A 118 7.79 -3.22 9.31
CA ILE A 118 7.23 -2.34 8.30
C ILE A 118 5.93 -1.76 8.88
N VAL A 119 5.83 -0.44 8.96
CA VAL A 119 4.64 0.25 9.47
C VAL A 119 3.92 0.96 8.33
N LEU A 120 2.71 0.54 8.01
CA LEU A 120 1.80 1.31 7.15
C LEU A 120 0.98 2.23 8.05
N SER A 121 1.44 3.48 8.17
CA SER A 121 0.81 4.47 9.04
C SER A 121 -0.15 5.38 8.27
N GLN A 122 -1.31 5.66 8.87
CA GLN A 122 -2.32 6.57 8.35
C GLN A 122 -2.87 7.52 9.44
N ARG A 123 -2.49 7.33 10.71
CA ARG A 123 -3.05 8.06 11.86
C ARG A 123 -1.95 8.64 12.73
N ASN A 124 -2.27 9.72 13.42
CA ASN A 124 -1.32 10.33 14.37
C ASN A 124 -1.07 9.43 15.59
N GLU A 125 -2.08 8.69 16.01
CA GLU A 125 -2.03 7.75 17.13
C GLU A 125 -1.02 6.61 16.92
N ASP A 126 -0.68 6.30 15.65
CA ASP A 126 0.35 5.30 15.33
C ASP A 126 1.74 5.69 15.84
N ALA A 127 1.94 6.98 16.20
CA ALA A 127 3.23 7.48 16.70
C ALA A 127 3.67 6.81 18.00
N ASP A 128 2.74 6.44 18.88
CA ASP A 128 3.07 5.78 20.15
C ASP A 128 3.64 4.38 19.91
N PHE A 129 3.05 3.63 19.00
CA PHE A 129 3.58 2.34 18.55
C PHE A 129 4.97 2.48 17.91
N MET A 130 5.14 3.47 17.03
CA MET A 130 6.45 3.69 16.38
C MET A 130 7.54 4.08 17.39
N ARG A 131 7.20 4.85 18.43
CA ARG A 131 8.13 5.14 19.55
C ARG A 131 8.48 3.87 20.32
N GLU A 132 7.52 3.01 20.64
CA GLU A 132 7.81 1.72 21.29
C GLU A 132 8.76 0.86 20.44
N VAL A 133 8.57 0.82 19.11
CA VAL A 133 9.48 0.10 18.19
C VAL A 133 10.90 0.66 18.28
N GLN A 134 11.05 1.99 18.32
CA GLN A 134 12.35 2.66 18.45
C GLN A 134 13.00 2.39 19.81
N ASP A 135 12.25 2.52 20.90
CA ASP A 135 12.74 2.28 22.28
C ASP A 135 13.21 0.83 22.47
N LYS A 136 12.65 -0.09 21.72
CA LYS A 136 13.06 -1.51 21.65
C LYS A 136 14.18 -1.77 20.66
N GLU A 137 14.71 -0.73 20.00
CA GLU A 137 15.79 -0.80 19.01
C GLU A 137 15.48 -1.76 17.82
N ILE A 138 14.19 -1.99 17.49
CA ILE A 138 13.80 -2.84 16.36
C ILE A 138 13.93 -2.02 15.07
N PRO A 139 14.69 -2.51 14.08
CA PRO A 139 14.76 -1.87 12.77
C PRO A 139 13.38 -1.65 12.16
N MET A 140 13.07 -0.41 11.77
CA MET A 140 11.76 -0.02 11.27
C MET A 140 11.87 0.74 9.95
N VAL A 141 10.85 0.60 9.10
CA VAL A 141 10.54 1.48 7.96
C VAL A 141 9.07 1.87 8.01
N VAL A 142 8.78 3.14 7.74
CA VAL A 142 7.39 3.63 7.66
C VAL A 142 7.02 3.82 6.19
N ILE A 143 5.87 3.31 5.80
CA ILE A 143 5.33 3.45 4.45
C ILE A 143 4.00 4.21 4.44
N CYS A 144 3.69 4.85 3.32
CA CYS A 144 2.44 5.59 3.04
C CYS A 144 2.25 6.90 3.81
N ARG A 145 3.17 7.29 4.66
CA ARG A 145 3.13 8.54 5.42
C ARG A 145 4.53 9.06 5.68
N THR A 146 4.67 10.37 5.76
CA THR A 146 5.86 11.02 6.31
C THR A 146 5.62 11.27 7.80
N VAL A 147 6.49 10.71 8.63
CA VAL A 147 6.46 10.87 10.09
C VAL A 147 7.78 11.42 10.59
N ASP A 148 7.73 12.07 11.75
CA ASP A 148 8.92 12.59 12.41
C ASP A 148 9.44 11.58 13.43
N VAL A 149 9.96 10.46 12.91
CA VAL A 149 10.61 9.39 13.67
C VAL A 149 11.94 9.05 13.01
N ASP A 150 12.89 8.53 13.79
CA ASP A 150 14.20 8.10 13.28
C ASP A 150 14.09 6.77 12.52
N ALA A 151 13.41 6.82 11.38
CA ALA A 151 13.21 5.70 10.48
C ALA A 151 13.06 6.16 9.03
N PRO A 152 13.46 5.34 8.05
CA PRO A 152 13.18 5.61 6.64
C PRO A 152 11.68 5.74 6.40
N ASN A 153 11.31 6.69 5.53
CA ASN A 153 9.92 6.87 5.11
C ASN A 153 9.81 6.67 3.60
N VAL A 154 8.89 5.81 3.17
CA VAL A 154 8.59 5.60 1.75
C VAL A 154 7.13 5.92 1.49
N THR A 155 6.87 6.94 0.67
CA THR A 155 5.52 7.43 0.39
C THR A 155 5.42 8.00 -1.02
N THR A 156 4.27 8.57 -1.35
CA THR A 156 4.02 9.36 -2.56
C THR A 156 3.51 10.75 -2.18
N ASP A 157 3.59 11.71 -3.08
CA ASP A 157 2.95 13.02 -2.88
C ASP A 157 1.48 12.96 -3.30
N GLU A 158 0.62 12.53 -2.37
CA GLU A 158 -0.82 12.41 -2.62
C GLU A 158 -1.50 13.78 -2.80
N ALA A 159 -0.94 14.84 -2.21
CA ALA A 159 -1.47 16.19 -2.39
C ALA A 159 -1.23 16.68 -3.82
N LEU A 160 0.00 16.59 -4.31
CA LEU A 160 0.32 16.94 -5.69
C LEU A 160 -0.44 16.08 -6.70
N ALA A 161 -0.62 14.80 -6.40
CA ALA A 161 -1.37 13.89 -7.27
C ALA A 161 -2.85 14.27 -7.38
N MET A 162 -3.49 14.62 -6.27
CA MET A 162 -4.89 15.06 -6.24
C MET A 162 -5.05 16.47 -6.84
N GLU A 163 -4.06 17.34 -6.65
CA GLU A 163 -3.98 18.64 -7.32
C GLU A 163 -4.03 18.47 -8.84
N ARG A 164 -3.21 17.58 -9.41
CA ARG A 164 -3.20 17.27 -10.85
C ARG A 164 -4.50 16.65 -11.34
N ALA A 165 -5.17 15.83 -10.53
CA ALA A 165 -6.47 15.28 -10.88
C ALA A 165 -7.56 16.37 -10.97
N MET A 166 -7.55 17.33 -10.04
CA MET A 166 -8.44 18.49 -10.10
C MET A 166 -8.08 19.41 -11.28
N ASP A 167 -6.80 19.69 -11.51
CA ASP A 167 -6.34 20.46 -12.68
C ASP A 167 -6.89 19.87 -13.99
N TYR A 168 -6.80 18.56 -14.13
CA TYR A 168 -7.29 17.89 -15.32
C TYR A 168 -8.80 18.11 -15.56
N LEU A 169 -9.62 18.09 -14.49
CA LEU A 169 -11.03 18.45 -14.62
C LEU A 169 -11.24 19.91 -15.03
N LEU A 170 -10.49 20.83 -14.41
CA LEU A 170 -10.61 22.27 -14.70
C LEU A 170 -10.15 22.61 -16.11
N GLU A 171 -9.08 21.99 -16.60
CA GLU A 171 -8.55 22.11 -17.97
C GLU A 171 -9.51 21.54 -19.02
N ASN A 172 -10.32 20.54 -18.66
CA ASN A 172 -11.39 20.02 -19.50
C ASN A 172 -12.71 20.83 -19.39
N GLY A 173 -12.68 22.01 -18.78
CA GLY A 173 -13.79 22.95 -18.75
C GLY A 173 -14.79 22.73 -17.61
N HIS A 174 -14.59 21.76 -16.75
CA HIS A 174 -15.49 21.54 -15.61
C HIS A 174 -15.34 22.66 -14.57
N ARG A 175 -16.48 23.16 -14.08
CA ARG A 175 -16.55 24.15 -13.00
C ARG A 175 -17.53 23.72 -11.91
N ARG A 176 -18.61 23.02 -12.25
CA ARG A 176 -19.51 22.38 -11.29
C ARG A 176 -18.97 20.99 -10.97
N ILE A 177 -18.05 20.92 -10.03
CA ILE A 177 -17.38 19.68 -9.62
C ILE A 177 -17.88 19.33 -8.22
N ALA A 178 -18.22 18.07 -7.98
CA ALA A 178 -18.47 17.52 -6.66
C ALA A 178 -17.28 16.68 -6.19
N VAL A 179 -17.03 16.65 -4.88
CA VAL A 179 -15.91 15.89 -4.31
C VAL A 179 -16.42 14.85 -3.31
N ILE A 180 -16.00 13.60 -3.48
CA ILE A 180 -16.24 12.52 -2.52
C ILE A 180 -14.93 12.23 -1.81
N GLU A 181 -14.79 12.72 -0.58
CA GLU A 181 -13.61 12.57 0.24
C GLU A 181 -13.55 11.22 0.95
N GLY A 182 -12.38 10.90 1.52
CA GLY A 182 -12.18 9.68 2.30
C GLY A 182 -12.58 9.84 3.77
N THR A 183 -12.19 8.87 4.59
CA THR A 183 -12.43 8.87 6.03
C THR A 183 -11.70 10.03 6.69
N PRO A 184 -12.38 10.90 7.44
CA PRO A 184 -11.75 11.95 8.22
C PRO A 184 -10.70 11.38 9.20
N GLY A 185 -9.64 12.14 9.44
CA GLY A 185 -8.56 11.76 10.36
C GLY A 185 -7.46 10.87 9.77
N LEU A 186 -7.65 10.33 8.56
CA LEU A 186 -6.57 9.64 7.86
C LEU A 186 -5.66 10.65 7.14
N ASP A 187 -4.36 10.37 7.14
CA ASP A 187 -3.36 11.23 6.49
C ASP A 187 -3.58 11.33 4.97
N SER A 188 -3.96 10.23 4.33
CA SER A 188 -4.36 10.21 2.92
C SER A 188 -5.54 11.16 2.64
N SER A 189 -6.57 11.17 3.49
CA SER A 189 -7.70 12.09 3.33
C SER A 189 -7.28 13.54 3.46
N ARG A 190 -6.44 13.85 4.46
CA ARG A 190 -5.91 15.20 4.69
C ARG A 190 -5.05 15.69 3.51
N LEU A 191 -4.19 14.84 2.97
CA LEU A 191 -3.32 15.19 1.86
C LEU A 191 -4.11 15.41 0.57
N ARG A 192 -5.04 14.51 0.23
CA ARG A 192 -5.90 14.61 -0.95
C ARG A 192 -6.84 15.82 -0.85
N HIS A 193 -7.40 16.11 0.34
CA HIS A 193 -8.17 17.32 0.62
C HIS A 193 -7.35 18.58 0.31
N ARG A 194 -6.11 18.66 0.82
CA ARG A 194 -5.21 19.77 0.53
C ARG A 194 -4.95 19.92 -0.97
N GLY A 195 -4.76 18.81 -1.68
CA GLY A 195 -4.39 18.81 -3.10
C GLY A 195 -5.45 19.45 -3.99
N TRP A 196 -6.71 18.98 -3.93
CA TRP A 196 -7.76 19.52 -4.77
C TRP A 196 -8.07 20.99 -4.44
N ARG A 197 -8.01 21.38 -3.16
CA ARG A 197 -8.17 22.78 -2.74
C ARG A 197 -7.07 23.69 -3.26
N THR A 198 -5.81 23.20 -3.25
CA THR A 198 -4.68 23.97 -3.81
C THR A 198 -4.88 24.24 -5.30
N SER A 199 -5.34 23.26 -6.06
CA SER A 199 -5.67 23.43 -7.47
C SER A 199 -6.76 24.50 -7.68
N MET A 200 -7.87 24.41 -6.92
CA MET A 200 -8.96 25.39 -7.00
C MET A 200 -8.47 26.82 -6.77
N ILE A 201 -7.73 27.04 -5.68
CA ILE A 201 -7.19 28.37 -5.32
C ILE A 201 -6.26 28.88 -6.44
N ARG A 202 -5.38 28.03 -6.97
CA ARG A 202 -4.47 28.38 -8.06
C ARG A 202 -5.21 28.81 -9.34
N HIS A 203 -6.37 28.21 -9.60
CA HIS A 203 -7.24 28.59 -10.72
C HIS A 203 -8.18 29.77 -10.41
N GLY A 204 -8.02 30.44 -9.25
CA GLY A 204 -8.83 31.60 -8.84
C GLY A 204 -10.27 31.25 -8.47
N LEU A 205 -10.51 29.98 -8.06
CA LEU A 205 -11.82 29.46 -7.67
C LEU A 205 -11.88 29.27 -6.14
N ASP A 206 -13.05 29.48 -5.56
CA ASP A 206 -13.27 29.26 -4.14
C ASP A 206 -13.56 27.76 -3.86
N PRO A 207 -12.70 27.05 -3.12
CA PRO A 207 -12.97 25.66 -2.77
C PRO A 207 -14.24 25.46 -1.92
N GLU A 208 -14.70 26.47 -1.18
CA GLU A 208 -15.89 26.38 -0.34
C GLU A 208 -17.20 26.34 -1.14
N GLU A 209 -17.15 26.73 -2.42
CA GLU A 209 -18.32 26.65 -3.32
C GLU A 209 -18.59 25.22 -3.83
N LEU A 210 -17.60 24.30 -3.71
CA LEU A 210 -17.81 22.94 -4.18
C LEU A 210 -18.64 22.11 -3.20
N PRO A 211 -19.62 21.35 -3.69
CA PRO A 211 -20.32 20.35 -2.90
C PRO A 211 -19.38 19.20 -2.55
N VAL A 212 -19.16 18.97 -1.26
CA VAL A 212 -18.26 17.95 -0.72
C VAL A 212 -19.01 17.01 0.22
N MET A 213 -18.79 15.72 0.08
CA MET A 213 -19.28 14.68 0.98
C MET A 213 -18.15 13.77 1.43
N SER A 214 -18.10 13.43 2.72
CA SER A 214 -17.16 12.43 3.22
C SER A 214 -17.70 11.01 2.97
N GLY A 215 -16.82 10.15 2.49
CA GLY A 215 -17.00 8.72 2.42
C GLY A 215 -16.10 7.97 3.42
N ASN A 216 -15.90 6.68 3.18
CA ASN A 216 -15.05 5.82 4.00
C ASN A 216 -14.19 4.87 3.17
N TYR A 217 -13.85 5.26 1.94
CA TYR A 217 -13.10 4.48 0.97
C TYR A 217 -13.81 3.20 0.48
N ARG A 218 -15.12 3.03 0.73
CA ARG A 218 -15.91 1.88 0.32
C ARG A 218 -16.95 2.25 -0.73
N TYR A 219 -17.23 1.31 -1.62
CA TYR A 219 -18.24 1.42 -2.68
C TYR A 219 -19.57 2.01 -2.18
N ALA A 220 -20.12 1.44 -1.09
CA ALA A 220 -21.40 1.88 -0.56
C ALA A 220 -21.41 3.36 -0.11
N SER A 221 -20.27 3.87 0.40
CA SER A 221 -20.17 5.28 0.79
C SER A 221 -20.05 6.19 -0.43
N GLY A 222 -19.34 5.76 -1.47
CA GLY A 222 -19.27 6.46 -2.75
C GLY A 222 -20.64 6.58 -3.41
N TYR A 223 -21.41 5.49 -3.45
CA TYR A 223 -22.78 5.48 -3.93
C TYR A 223 -23.68 6.45 -3.15
N THR A 224 -23.67 6.37 -1.80
CA THR A 224 -24.52 7.20 -0.96
C THR A 224 -24.16 8.69 -1.08
N ALA A 225 -22.86 9.03 -1.13
CA ALA A 225 -22.38 10.39 -1.30
C ALA A 225 -22.79 10.94 -2.68
N ALA A 226 -22.53 10.19 -3.75
CA ALA A 226 -22.88 10.60 -5.10
C ALA A 226 -24.37 10.86 -5.27
N LYS A 227 -25.23 9.97 -4.72
CA LYS A 227 -26.69 10.15 -4.79
C LYS A 227 -27.16 11.50 -4.22
N ARG A 228 -26.53 12.00 -3.16
CA ARG A 228 -26.82 13.33 -2.59
C ARG A 228 -26.19 14.47 -3.39
N LEU A 229 -24.96 14.25 -3.87
CA LEU A 229 -24.23 15.26 -4.63
C LEU A 229 -24.84 15.54 -6.00
N LEU A 230 -25.59 14.60 -6.58
CA LEU A 230 -26.33 14.79 -7.84
C LEU A 230 -27.37 15.91 -7.77
N ASP A 231 -27.90 16.25 -6.57
CA ASP A 231 -28.81 17.36 -6.39
C ASP A 231 -28.16 18.70 -6.78
N SER A 232 -26.85 18.84 -6.67
CA SER A 232 -26.09 20.04 -7.10
C SER A 232 -25.83 20.08 -8.61
N ARG A 233 -26.26 19.07 -9.37
CA ARG A 233 -26.05 18.91 -10.83
C ARG A 233 -24.59 19.10 -11.25
N PRO A 234 -23.66 18.33 -10.68
CA PRO A 234 -22.26 18.43 -11.03
C PRO A 234 -22.04 17.93 -12.47
N THR A 235 -21.06 18.49 -13.17
CA THR A 235 -20.59 17.99 -14.47
C THR A 235 -19.42 17.02 -14.30
N ALA A 236 -18.82 16.96 -13.11
CA ALA A 236 -17.78 16.00 -12.76
C ALA A 236 -17.81 15.65 -11.26
N MET A 237 -17.36 14.46 -10.93
CA MET A 237 -17.09 14.04 -9.55
C MET A 237 -15.64 13.59 -9.40
N LEU A 238 -14.95 14.12 -8.38
CA LEU A 238 -13.60 13.72 -7.97
C LEU A 238 -13.70 12.87 -6.72
N CYS A 239 -13.33 11.60 -6.82
CA CYS A 239 -13.41 10.63 -5.73
C CYS A 239 -12.01 10.34 -5.14
N PHE A 240 -11.92 10.23 -3.81
CA PHE A 240 -10.64 9.95 -3.15
C PHE A 240 -10.14 8.52 -3.32
N ASN A 241 -10.93 7.60 -3.87
CA ASN A 241 -10.43 6.34 -4.37
C ASN A 241 -11.34 5.73 -5.46
N ASP A 242 -10.85 4.69 -6.11
CA ASP A 242 -11.56 4.01 -7.20
C ASP A 242 -12.81 3.28 -6.69
N GLU A 243 -12.78 2.67 -5.50
CA GLU A 243 -13.92 1.95 -4.94
C GLU A 243 -15.13 2.89 -4.75
N MET A 244 -14.90 4.11 -4.25
CA MET A 244 -15.95 5.13 -4.16
C MET A 244 -16.37 5.64 -5.55
N ALA A 245 -15.45 5.75 -6.50
CA ALA A 245 -15.78 6.15 -7.87
C ALA A 245 -16.71 5.14 -8.55
N PHE A 246 -16.48 3.84 -8.37
CA PHE A 246 -17.40 2.80 -8.84
C PHE A 246 -18.77 2.90 -8.15
N GLY A 247 -18.81 3.21 -6.87
CA GLY A 247 -20.05 3.50 -6.14
C GLY A 247 -20.77 4.73 -6.71
N ALA A 248 -20.03 5.80 -6.99
CA ALA A 248 -20.57 7.03 -7.59
C ALA A 248 -21.15 6.76 -8.99
N ARG A 249 -20.47 5.96 -9.83
CA ARG A 249 -21.00 5.53 -11.13
C ARG A 249 -22.35 4.86 -10.99
N ALA A 250 -22.50 3.97 -10.03
CA ALA A 250 -23.76 3.26 -9.82
C ALA A 250 -24.91 4.22 -9.47
N ALA A 251 -24.67 5.25 -8.63
CA ALA A 251 -25.65 6.28 -8.31
C ALA A 251 -25.99 7.16 -9.52
N ILE A 252 -24.98 7.50 -10.35
CA ILE A 252 -25.17 8.27 -11.59
C ILE A 252 -26.08 7.48 -12.56
N VAL A 253 -25.80 6.20 -12.80
CA VAL A 253 -26.59 5.34 -13.68
C VAL A 253 -28.02 5.13 -13.16
N GLU A 254 -28.18 4.94 -11.84
CA GLU A 254 -29.52 4.83 -11.21
C GLU A 254 -30.37 6.10 -11.40
N ALA A 255 -29.71 7.27 -11.44
CA ALA A 255 -30.37 8.54 -11.69
C ALA A 255 -30.72 8.76 -13.18
N GLY A 256 -30.45 7.76 -14.07
CA GLY A 256 -30.70 7.86 -15.51
C GLY A 256 -29.64 8.68 -16.26
N LEU A 257 -28.49 8.94 -15.63
CA LEU A 257 -27.37 9.69 -16.18
C LEU A 257 -26.24 8.76 -16.62
N SER A 258 -25.33 9.24 -17.43
CA SER A 258 -24.21 8.50 -18.02
C SER A 258 -22.85 9.08 -17.60
N VAL A 259 -21.83 8.22 -17.61
CA VAL A 259 -20.42 8.58 -17.47
C VAL A 259 -19.73 8.27 -18.80
N PRO A 260 -19.02 9.21 -19.41
CA PRO A 260 -18.74 10.58 -18.97
C PRO A 260 -19.74 11.65 -19.46
N ASP A 261 -20.77 11.29 -20.24
CA ASP A 261 -21.54 12.26 -21.02
C ASP A 261 -22.30 13.28 -20.17
N ASP A 262 -22.91 12.88 -19.08
CA ASP A 262 -23.59 13.77 -18.15
C ASP A 262 -22.70 14.16 -16.96
N VAL A 263 -21.92 13.20 -16.43
CA VAL A 263 -21.03 13.40 -15.27
C VAL A 263 -19.71 12.73 -15.52
N SER A 264 -18.63 13.50 -15.62
CA SER A 264 -17.26 12.98 -15.66
C SER A 264 -16.85 12.44 -14.30
N LEU A 265 -15.92 11.45 -14.27
CA LEU A 265 -15.54 10.79 -13.04
C LEU A 265 -14.04 10.55 -12.98
N ILE A 266 -13.41 10.92 -11.84
CA ILE A 266 -12.00 10.59 -11.55
C ILE A 266 -11.93 9.85 -10.22
N GLY A 267 -11.12 8.78 -10.18
CA GLY A 267 -10.77 8.01 -9.00
C GLY A 267 -9.33 8.23 -8.53
N PHE A 268 -8.88 7.35 -7.64
CA PHE A 268 -7.54 7.31 -7.10
C PHE A 268 -7.21 5.87 -6.68
N ASP A 269 -6.04 5.37 -6.92
CA ASP A 269 -5.37 4.10 -6.63
C ASP A 269 -4.99 3.32 -7.89
N ASN A 270 -5.73 3.44 -9.00
CA ASN A 270 -5.57 2.69 -10.26
C ASN A 270 -5.72 1.17 -10.06
N TRP A 271 -6.80 0.75 -9.41
CA TRP A 271 -7.07 -0.69 -9.25
C TRP A 271 -7.48 -1.36 -10.55
N ASP A 272 -7.02 -2.57 -10.75
CA ASP A 272 -7.47 -3.40 -11.86
C ASP A 272 -8.88 -3.94 -11.56
N MET A 273 -9.88 -3.23 -12.08
CA MET A 273 -11.30 -3.59 -12.00
C MET A 273 -11.83 -4.16 -13.31
N SER A 274 -10.96 -4.48 -14.28
CA SER A 274 -11.35 -4.97 -15.62
C SER A 274 -12.21 -6.23 -15.58
N GLY A 275 -12.04 -7.07 -14.57
CA GLY A 275 -12.87 -8.25 -14.35
C GLY A 275 -14.25 -7.99 -13.73
N TYR A 276 -14.52 -6.74 -13.28
CA TYR A 276 -15.74 -6.40 -12.54
C TYR A 276 -16.53 -5.25 -13.16
N SER A 277 -15.96 -4.51 -14.08
CA SER A 277 -16.57 -3.34 -14.69
C SER A 277 -16.06 -3.13 -16.11
N ASP A 278 -16.95 -2.68 -16.99
CA ASP A 278 -16.68 -2.16 -18.32
C ASP A 278 -16.19 -0.71 -18.33
N MET A 279 -16.17 -0.06 -17.16
CA MET A 279 -15.75 1.33 -17.04
C MET A 279 -14.21 1.42 -16.95
N HIS A 280 -13.62 2.07 -17.91
CA HIS A 280 -12.20 2.42 -17.91
C HIS A 280 -12.02 3.75 -17.19
N LEU A 281 -11.89 3.68 -15.86
CA LEU A 281 -11.84 4.84 -14.99
C LEU A 281 -10.55 5.64 -15.15
N THR A 282 -10.65 6.94 -15.42
CA THR A 282 -9.57 7.91 -15.24
C THR A 282 -9.24 8.00 -13.76
N THR A 283 -7.98 7.78 -13.37
CA THR A 283 -7.60 7.62 -11.97
C THR A 283 -6.16 8.02 -11.73
N VAL A 284 -5.80 8.29 -10.49
CA VAL A 284 -4.40 8.47 -10.09
C VAL A 284 -3.80 7.12 -9.70
N GLU A 285 -2.69 6.75 -10.33
CA GLU A 285 -1.92 5.57 -9.93
C GLU A 285 -1.12 5.85 -8.65
N ARG A 286 -1.37 5.08 -7.61
CA ARG A 286 -0.68 5.14 -6.31
C ARG A 286 0.11 3.88 -6.04
N ASN A 287 0.50 3.13 -6.85
CA ASN A 287 1.27 1.87 -6.78
C ASN A 287 1.69 1.41 -5.35
N MET A 288 0.73 0.94 -4.57
CA MET A 288 0.94 0.48 -3.18
C MET A 288 1.93 -0.67 -3.08
N GLY A 289 1.94 -1.56 -4.07
CA GLY A 289 2.90 -2.65 -4.15
C GLY A 289 4.35 -2.16 -4.28
N GLU A 290 4.59 -1.10 -5.07
CA GLU A 290 5.94 -0.55 -5.22
C GLU A 290 6.40 0.22 -3.97
N ILE A 291 5.48 0.92 -3.28
CA ILE A 291 5.76 1.55 -1.98
C ILE A 291 6.21 0.47 -0.98
N ALA A 292 5.46 -0.61 -0.86
CA ALA A 292 5.76 -1.71 0.04
C ALA A 292 7.05 -2.44 -0.34
N ARG A 293 7.27 -2.68 -1.64
CA ARG A 293 8.49 -3.28 -2.17
C ARG A 293 9.72 -2.44 -1.83
N THR A 294 9.64 -1.14 -2.07
CA THR A 294 10.74 -0.19 -1.80
C THR A 294 11.03 -0.13 -0.30
N GLY A 295 10.00 0.01 0.54
CA GLY A 295 10.16 0.00 1.99
C GLY A 295 10.80 -1.29 2.50
N THR A 296 10.37 -2.44 1.97
CA THR A 296 10.95 -3.74 2.32
C THR A 296 12.43 -3.83 1.93
N LYS A 297 12.81 -3.37 0.73
CA LYS A 297 14.22 -3.32 0.31
C LYS A 297 15.06 -2.46 1.25
N VAL A 298 14.56 -1.30 1.65
CA VAL A 298 15.23 -0.40 2.59
C VAL A 298 15.44 -1.09 3.93
N LEU A 299 14.41 -1.74 4.47
CA LEU A 299 14.51 -2.49 5.72
C LEU A 299 15.53 -3.64 5.62
N LEU A 300 15.47 -4.46 4.56
CA LEU A 300 16.38 -5.60 4.43
C LEU A 300 17.84 -5.17 4.24
N ARG A 301 18.11 -4.05 3.56
CA ARG A 301 19.47 -3.48 3.48
C ARG A 301 20.00 -3.11 4.87
N ARG A 302 19.17 -2.52 5.73
CA ARG A 302 19.56 -2.25 7.12
C ARG A 302 19.87 -3.54 7.87
N LEU A 303 19.06 -4.58 7.69
CA LEU A 303 19.23 -5.87 8.38
C LEU A 303 20.43 -6.66 7.87
N ASP A 304 20.69 -6.67 6.57
CA ASP A 304 21.72 -7.54 5.95
C ASP A 304 23.09 -6.83 5.84
N GLU A 305 23.09 -5.51 5.58
CA GLU A 305 24.30 -4.73 5.30
C GLU A 305 24.64 -3.74 6.42
N GLY A 306 23.75 -3.55 7.41
CA GLY A 306 23.93 -2.57 8.47
C GLY A 306 23.80 -1.11 8.01
N ILE A 307 23.31 -0.88 6.79
CA ILE A 307 23.16 0.47 6.23
C ILE A 307 21.94 1.13 6.84
N ILE A 308 22.17 2.22 7.59
CA ILE A 308 21.13 3.07 8.14
C ILE A 308 20.91 4.21 7.17
N ASP A 309 19.73 4.28 6.59
CA ASP A 309 19.34 5.31 5.63
C ASP A 309 17.94 5.84 6.01
N ASN A 310 17.92 6.90 6.81
CA ASN A 310 16.68 7.50 7.32
C ASN A 310 16.08 8.54 6.35
N ARG A 311 16.33 8.39 5.04
CA ARG A 311 15.78 9.28 4.02
C ARG A 311 14.27 9.15 3.88
N ARG A 312 13.68 10.26 3.45
CA ARG A 312 12.33 10.29 2.91
C ARG A 312 12.38 9.98 1.42
N ILE A 313 11.76 8.89 1.02
CA ILE A 313 11.70 8.44 -0.37
C ILE A 313 10.30 8.71 -0.88
N TYR A 314 10.20 9.56 -1.92
CA TYR A 314 8.95 9.85 -2.60
C TYR A 314 8.91 9.11 -3.93
N LEU A 315 7.92 8.26 -4.11
CA LEU A 315 7.62 7.63 -5.39
C LEU A 315 6.63 8.49 -6.18
N ASN A 316 6.71 8.43 -7.50
CA ASN A 316 5.85 9.24 -8.35
C ASN A 316 4.45 8.63 -8.47
N ASN A 317 3.44 9.48 -8.33
CA ASN A 317 2.08 9.20 -8.75
C ASN A 317 1.87 9.68 -10.20
N LYS A 318 1.00 8.99 -10.95
CA LYS A 318 0.64 9.34 -12.32
C LYS A 318 -0.88 9.46 -12.44
N LEU A 319 -1.36 10.47 -13.14
CA LEU A 319 -2.73 10.49 -13.61
C LEU A 319 -2.83 9.59 -14.84
N ILE A 320 -3.66 8.57 -14.76
CA ILE A 320 -3.95 7.62 -15.85
C ILE A 320 -5.27 8.04 -16.47
N ILE A 321 -5.18 8.67 -17.65
CA ILE A 321 -6.33 9.16 -18.39
C ILE A 321 -6.94 8.00 -19.16
N ARG A 322 -8.27 7.86 -19.03
CA ARG A 322 -9.10 6.87 -19.72
C ARG A 322 -10.42 7.51 -20.17
N ASP A 323 -11.52 6.78 -20.16
CA ASP A 323 -12.74 7.16 -20.86
C ASP A 323 -13.77 7.94 -20.01
N THR A 324 -13.50 8.14 -18.71
CA THR A 324 -14.51 8.70 -17.78
C THR A 324 -14.47 10.21 -17.62
N VAL A 325 -13.70 10.93 -18.41
CA VAL A 325 -13.69 12.40 -18.40
C VAL A 325 -13.95 12.95 -19.78
N LYS A 326 -15.02 13.74 -19.90
CA LYS A 326 -15.42 14.44 -21.13
C LYS A 326 -14.87 15.87 -21.09
N ARG A 327 -14.41 16.35 -22.24
CA ARG A 327 -14.09 17.75 -22.41
C ARG A 327 -15.40 18.55 -22.63
N LEU A 328 -15.58 19.59 -21.86
CA LEU A 328 -16.68 20.54 -22.05
C LEU A 328 -16.20 21.69 -22.94
N GLU A 329 -17.01 22.06 -23.94
CA GLU A 329 -16.72 23.26 -24.72
C GLU A 329 -16.95 24.52 -23.88
N PRO A 330 -16.14 25.59 -24.09
CA PRO A 330 -16.38 26.86 -23.43
C PRO A 330 -17.80 27.36 -23.73
N ALA A 331 -18.54 27.74 -22.70
CA ALA A 331 -19.84 28.34 -22.88
C ALA A 331 -19.66 29.69 -23.59
N GLY A 332 -19.69 29.72 -24.95
CA GLY A 332 -19.48 30.98 -25.67
C GLY A 332 -19.42 30.93 -27.19
N GLU A 333 -19.42 29.78 -27.84
CA GLU A 333 -19.54 29.74 -29.30
C GLU A 333 -20.74 28.88 -29.72
N ARG A 334 -21.93 29.34 -29.44
CA ARG A 334 -23.05 28.97 -30.29
C ARG A 334 -22.90 29.82 -31.56
N THR A 335 -22.27 29.28 -32.56
CA THR A 335 -22.42 29.79 -33.94
C THR A 335 -23.88 29.71 -34.24
N ASN A 336 -24.53 30.90 -34.33
CA ASN A 336 -25.83 31.03 -34.97
C ASN A 336 -25.64 30.63 -36.44
N GLU A 337 -26.05 29.42 -36.80
CA GLU A 337 -26.46 29.06 -38.16
C GLU A 337 -27.97 28.86 -38.20
#